data_3758da98c5f3a58d22d0eba7f47eb317
#
_entry.id   3758da98c5f3a58d22d0eba7f47eb317
#
_cell.length_a   1.000
_cell.length_b   1.000
_cell.length_c   1.000
_cell.angle_alpha   90.00
_cell.angle_beta   90.00
_cell.angle_gamma   90.00
#
_symmetry.space_group_name_H-M   'P 1'
#
loop_
_entity.id
_entity.type
_entity.pdbx_description
1 polymer ?
#
loop_
_entity_poly.entity_id
_entity_poly.type
_entity_poly.pdbx_seq_one_letter_code
_entity_poly.pdbx_strand_id
1 'polypeptide(L)'
;MPSSYLKDIFREIKISLGRFLSILCIVAIGVAFFAGIKASAPDMKNSADMYFDTYNVQDIQIYSTLGLTKKDVKAIQKLKGVKSVQPNFSMDTLSQIDSTQMVIKVISYEIDQKMNKIRVVEGRMPERENECLIEASSATNKLYGTFHIGDTIKLQSGTDEALSNSLKNTKYKIVGTCYNPNYLSYEKGSSNIGSGTVNSFIYIQNSNVLKDYYTEVDVCVK
;
A
#
# COMPACT_ATOMS: atom_id res chain seq x y z
N MET A 1 62.45 3.10 -22.19
CA MET A 1 62.52 1.81 -21.40
C MET A 1 61.21 1.28 -20.82
N PRO A 2 60.03 1.97 -20.85
CA PRO A 2 58.80 1.34 -20.37
C PRO A 2 58.15 0.32 -21.33
N SER A 3 58.53 0.33 -22.61
CA SER A 3 57.83 -0.48 -23.62
C SER A 3 58.17 -1.98 -23.57
N SER A 4 59.35 -2.38 -23.08
CA SER A 4 59.74 -3.80 -22.96
C SER A 4 59.04 -4.51 -21.83
N TYR A 5 58.86 -3.87 -20.65
CA TYR A 5 58.14 -4.38 -19.51
C TYR A 5 56.68 -4.66 -19.81
N LEU A 6 56.00 -3.74 -20.49
CA LEU A 6 54.63 -3.93 -20.89
C LEU A 6 54.46 -5.09 -21.87
N LYS A 7 55.37 -5.24 -22.81
CA LYS A 7 55.34 -6.37 -23.76
C LYS A 7 55.50 -7.73 -23.04
N ASP A 8 56.38 -7.80 -22.05
CA ASP A 8 56.60 -9.02 -21.30
C ASP A 8 55.38 -9.36 -20.42
N ILE A 9 54.75 -8.39 -19.77
CA ILE A 9 53.52 -8.58 -19.01
C ILE A 9 52.39 -9.11 -19.92
N PHE A 10 52.17 -8.52 -21.09
CA PHE A 10 51.15 -8.98 -22.02
C PHE A 10 51.44 -10.37 -22.57
N ARG A 11 52.71 -10.74 -22.74
CA ARG A 11 53.13 -12.07 -23.19
C ARG A 11 52.87 -13.13 -22.09
N GLU A 12 53.13 -12.79 -20.84
CA GLU A 12 52.92 -13.68 -19.69
C GLU A 12 51.43 -13.88 -19.43
N ILE A 13 50.59 -12.82 -19.55
CA ILE A 13 49.13 -12.93 -19.49
C ILE A 13 48.61 -13.87 -20.58
N LYS A 14 49.12 -13.78 -21.81
CA LYS A 14 48.70 -14.65 -22.92
C LYS A 14 49.07 -16.11 -22.69
N ILE A 15 50.21 -16.39 -22.06
CA ILE A 15 50.68 -17.77 -21.75
C ILE A 15 49.86 -18.38 -20.61
N SER A 16 49.44 -17.56 -19.65
CA SER A 16 48.68 -18.02 -18.45
C SER A 16 47.25 -17.47 -18.39
N LEU A 17 46.60 -17.34 -19.53
CA LEU A 17 45.33 -16.65 -19.70
C LEU A 17 44.21 -17.18 -18.76
N GLY A 18 44.16 -18.51 -18.57
CA GLY A 18 43.17 -19.14 -17.68
C GLY A 18 43.34 -18.74 -16.22
N ARG A 19 44.61 -18.72 -15.74
CA ARG A 19 44.90 -18.29 -14.35
C ARG A 19 44.62 -16.78 -14.16
N PHE A 20 45.04 -15.96 -15.12
CA PHE A 20 44.77 -14.52 -15.11
C PHE A 20 43.28 -14.23 -15.08
N LEU A 21 42.51 -14.89 -15.94
CA LEU A 21 41.06 -14.69 -16.02
C LEU A 21 40.33 -15.12 -14.74
N SER A 22 40.76 -16.22 -14.12
CA SER A 22 40.21 -16.70 -12.86
C SER A 22 40.39 -15.67 -11.72
N ILE A 23 41.61 -15.13 -11.61
CA ILE A 23 41.90 -14.12 -10.58
C ILE A 23 41.15 -12.83 -10.88
N LEU A 24 41.12 -12.39 -12.12
CA LEU A 24 40.38 -11.22 -12.56
C LEU A 24 38.88 -11.34 -12.23
N CYS A 25 38.27 -12.49 -12.53
CA CYS A 25 36.84 -12.73 -12.25
C CYS A 25 36.55 -12.70 -10.74
N ILE A 26 37.42 -13.34 -9.93
CA ILE A 26 37.23 -13.33 -8.46
C ILE A 26 37.25 -11.90 -7.90
N VAL A 27 38.26 -11.12 -8.32
CA VAL A 27 38.38 -9.71 -7.89
C VAL A 27 37.23 -8.89 -8.40
N ALA A 28 36.85 -9.05 -9.67
CA ALA A 28 35.74 -8.31 -10.27
C ALA A 28 34.41 -8.60 -9.58
N ILE A 29 34.12 -9.87 -9.26
CA ILE A 29 32.91 -10.26 -8.50
C ILE A 29 32.94 -9.66 -7.10
N GLY A 30 34.08 -9.72 -6.40
CA GLY A 30 34.21 -9.13 -5.07
C GLY A 30 33.96 -7.62 -5.06
N VAL A 31 34.54 -6.88 -5.99
CA VAL A 31 34.34 -5.44 -6.13
C VAL A 31 32.91 -5.09 -6.53
N ALA A 32 32.36 -5.82 -7.51
CA ALA A 32 30.98 -5.61 -7.97
C ALA A 32 29.96 -5.87 -6.86
N PHE A 33 30.14 -6.94 -6.08
CA PHE A 33 29.28 -7.26 -4.95
C PHE A 33 29.33 -6.18 -3.86
N PHE A 34 30.54 -5.75 -3.49
CA PHE A 34 30.71 -4.69 -2.49
C PHE A 34 30.12 -3.35 -2.95
N ALA A 35 30.38 -2.96 -4.20
CA ALA A 35 29.82 -1.74 -4.78
C ALA A 35 28.28 -1.79 -4.86
N GLY A 36 27.73 -2.96 -5.26
CA GLY A 36 26.29 -3.17 -5.34
C GLY A 36 25.60 -3.06 -3.97
N ILE A 37 26.15 -3.67 -2.93
CA ILE A 37 25.61 -3.53 -1.57
C ILE A 37 25.66 -2.08 -1.09
N LYS A 38 26.76 -1.38 -1.34
CA LYS A 38 26.86 0.03 -0.96
C LYS A 38 25.90 0.94 -1.68
N ALA A 39 25.61 0.66 -2.95
CA ALA A 39 24.68 1.46 -3.75
C ALA A 39 23.21 1.18 -3.39
N SER A 40 22.87 -0.04 -2.96
CA SER A 40 21.47 -0.41 -2.73
C SER A 40 20.80 0.36 -1.59
N ALA A 41 21.51 0.69 -0.51
CA ALA A 41 20.93 1.40 0.63
C ALA A 41 20.46 2.82 0.27
N PRO A 42 21.27 3.69 -0.37
CA PRO A 42 20.79 5.00 -0.81
C PRO A 42 19.69 4.90 -1.87
N ASP A 43 19.75 3.94 -2.79
CA ASP A 43 18.73 3.75 -3.82
C ASP A 43 17.39 3.34 -3.22
N MET A 44 17.39 2.43 -2.25
CA MET A 44 16.18 2.05 -1.51
C MET A 44 15.58 3.25 -0.76
N LYS A 45 16.42 4.05 -0.09
CA LYS A 45 15.97 5.25 0.61
C LYS A 45 15.34 6.25 -0.35
N ASN A 46 16.02 6.57 -1.45
CA ASN A 46 15.50 7.51 -2.45
C ASN A 46 14.19 7.00 -3.09
N SER A 47 14.08 5.70 -3.32
CA SER A 47 12.86 5.09 -3.86
C SER A 47 11.70 5.18 -2.85
N ALA A 48 11.97 4.97 -1.56
CA ALA A 48 10.98 5.10 -0.51
C ALA A 48 10.53 6.57 -0.35
N ASP A 49 11.48 7.51 -0.28
CA ASP A 49 11.18 8.95 -0.18
C ASP A 49 10.33 9.40 -1.39
N MET A 50 10.71 9.00 -2.61
CA MET A 50 9.94 9.30 -3.82
C MET A 50 8.52 8.70 -3.77
N TYR A 51 8.38 7.50 -3.24
CA TYR A 51 7.07 6.85 -3.08
C TYR A 51 6.20 7.62 -2.10
N PHE A 52 6.71 7.93 -0.91
CA PHE A 52 5.97 8.66 0.12
C PHE A 52 5.55 10.06 -0.35
N ASP A 53 6.44 10.78 -1.03
CA ASP A 53 6.15 12.10 -1.60
C ASP A 53 5.09 12.02 -2.71
N THR A 54 5.20 11.06 -3.63
CA THR A 54 4.28 10.89 -4.76
C THR A 54 2.85 10.66 -4.30
N TYR A 55 2.67 9.78 -3.32
CA TYR A 55 1.36 9.44 -2.77
C TYR A 55 0.94 10.31 -1.60
N ASN A 56 1.82 11.21 -1.14
CA ASN A 56 1.62 12.03 0.06
C ASN A 56 1.15 11.17 1.23
N VAL A 57 1.95 10.14 1.54
CA VAL A 57 1.63 9.17 2.59
C VAL A 57 1.73 9.87 3.95
N GLN A 58 0.82 9.56 4.87
CA GLN A 58 0.83 10.13 6.22
C GLN A 58 2.09 9.72 6.99
N ASP A 59 2.54 10.61 7.87
CA ASP A 59 3.64 10.33 8.81
C ASP A 59 3.15 9.62 10.07
N ILE A 60 1.93 9.93 10.50
CA ILE A 60 1.32 9.40 11.72
C ILE A 60 -0.12 9.02 11.44
N GLN A 61 -0.53 7.86 11.92
CA GLN A 61 -1.91 7.39 11.88
C GLN A 61 -2.43 7.19 13.30
N ILE A 62 -3.55 7.84 13.61
CA ILE A 62 -4.19 7.81 14.91
C ILE A 62 -5.48 7.01 14.80
N TYR A 63 -5.58 5.93 15.57
CA TYR A 63 -6.78 5.10 15.66
C TYR A 63 -7.55 5.36 16.95
N SER A 64 -8.86 5.26 16.90
CA SER A 64 -9.71 5.30 18.08
C SER A 64 -10.81 4.24 18.01
N THR A 65 -10.90 3.43 19.05
CA THR A 65 -11.98 2.45 19.21
C THR A 65 -13.32 3.09 19.59
N LEU A 66 -13.28 4.28 20.19
CA LEU A 66 -14.47 5.06 20.58
C LEU A 66 -14.91 6.05 19.47
N GLY A 67 -14.12 6.16 18.41
CA GLY A 67 -14.29 7.16 17.37
C GLY A 67 -13.65 8.52 17.72
N LEU A 68 -13.35 9.27 16.68
CA LEU A 68 -12.77 10.62 16.74
C LEU A 68 -13.77 11.61 16.21
N THR A 69 -13.99 12.69 16.95
CA THR A 69 -14.97 13.73 16.58
C THR A 69 -14.30 14.82 15.72
N LYS A 70 -15.12 15.65 15.09
CA LYS A 70 -14.64 16.86 14.40
C LYS A 70 -13.88 17.82 15.33
N LYS A 71 -14.14 17.77 16.65
CA LYS A 71 -13.40 18.57 17.65
C LYS A 71 -11.98 18.02 17.84
N ASP A 72 -11.84 16.69 17.89
CA ASP A 72 -10.55 16.03 18.02
C ASP A 72 -9.66 16.28 16.79
N VAL A 73 -10.23 16.16 15.59
CA VAL A 73 -9.54 16.49 14.34
C VAL A 73 -9.02 17.94 14.33
N LYS A 74 -9.87 18.90 14.76
CA LYS A 74 -9.46 20.31 14.86
C LYS A 74 -8.41 20.54 15.95
N ALA A 75 -8.43 19.77 17.04
CA ALA A 75 -7.43 19.86 18.08
C ALA A 75 -6.07 19.36 17.58
N ILE A 76 -6.04 18.21 16.87
CA ILE A 76 -4.84 17.65 16.26
C ILE A 76 -4.26 18.65 15.23
N GLN A 77 -5.10 19.24 14.39
CA GLN A 77 -4.66 20.19 13.35
C GLN A 77 -3.98 21.44 13.92
N LYS A 78 -4.28 21.83 15.17
CA LYS A 78 -3.69 22.99 15.85
C LYS A 78 -2.36 22.69 16.52
N LEU A 79 -1.93 21.43 16.61
CA LEU A 79 -0.67 21.06 17.25
C LEU A 79 0.51 21.61 16.46
N LYS A 80 1.53 22.05 17.20
CA LYS A 80 2.77 22.53 16.61
C LYS A 80 3.46 21.39 15.86
N GLY A 81 3.84 21.63 14.60
CA GLY A 81 4.50 20.64 13.76
C GLY A 81 3.55 19.88 12.82
N VAL A 82 2.23 19.95 13.03
CA VAL A 82 1.25 19.36 12.11
C VAL A 82 1.14 20.24 10.86
N LYS A 83 1.25 19.60 9.69
CA LYS A 83 1.10 20.21 8.36
C LYS A 83 -0.32 20.07 7.85
N SER A 84 -0.84 18.85 7.90
CA SER A 84 -2.19 18.54 7.43
C SER A 84 -2.76 17.35 8.20
N VAL A 85 -4.08 17.28 8.27
CA VAL A 85 -4.84 16.22 8.95
C VAL A 85 -5.96 15.78 8.03
N GLN A 86 -6.14 14.47 7.90
CA GLN A 86 -7.20 13.85 7.12
C GLN A 86 -7.91 12.81 7.96
N PRO A 87 -9.17 13.08 8.33
CA PRO A 87 -9.99 12.08 9.02
C PRO A 87 -10.54 11.06 8.03
N ASN A 88 -10.54 9.79 8.40
CA ASN A 88 -11.06 8.70 7.61
C ASN A 88 -11.99 7.82 8.46
N PHE A 89 -12.87 7.10 7.79
CA PHE A 89 -13.67 6.04 8.39
C PHE A 89 -13.26 4.70 7.76
N SER A 90 -12.95 3.74 8.61
CA SER A 90 -12.74 2.37 8.18
C SER A 90 -13.46 1.38 9.08
N MET A 91 -13.90 0.28 8.54
CA MET A 91 -14.50 -0.82 9.29
C MET A 91 -14.24 -2.15 8.59
N ASP A 92 -14.18 -3.20 9.38
CA ASP A 92 -14.07 -4.55 8.87
C ASP A 92 -15.46 -5.13 8.63
N THR A 93 -15.62 -5.80 7.50
CA THR A 93 -16.86 -6.44 7.07
C THR A 93 -16.56 -7.84 6.56
N LEU A 94 -17.59 -8.64 6.39
CA LEU A 94 -17.48 -9.96 5.79
C LEU A 94 -18.05 -9.93 4.38
N SER A 95 -17.44 -10.70 3.48
CA SER A 95 -17.98 -11.01 2.16
C SER A 95 -17.89 -12.50 1.92
N GLN A 96 -18.99 -13.08 1.45
CA GLN A 96 -19.01 -14.48 1.02
C GLN A 96 -18.59 -14.56 -0.44
N ILE A 97 -17.54 -15.31 -0.70
CA ILE A 97 -16.99 -15.54 -2.04
C ILE A 97 -16.96 -17.06 -2.24
N ASP A 98 -17.82 -17.55 -3.11
CA ASP A 98 -18.08 -18.99 -3.25
C ASP A 98 -18.42 -19.63 -1.89
N SER A 99 -17.63 -20.57 -1.44
CA SER A 99 -17.77 -21.23 -0.12
C SER A 99 -16.90 -20.60 0.96
N THR A 100 -16.11 -19.55 0.65
CA THR A 100 -15.14 -18.94 1.58
C THR A 100 -15.65 -17.61 2.08
N GLN A 101 -15.65 -17.43 3.40
CA GLN A 101 -15.90 -16.13 4.04
C GLN A 101 -14.61 -15.36 4.16
N MET A 102 -14.59 -14.10 3.74
CA MET A 102 -13.42 -13.23 3.78
C MET A 102 -13.71 -11.95 4.55
N VAL A 103 -12.69 -11.48 5.27
CA VAL A 103 -12.71 -10.18 5.93
C VAL A 103 -12.26 -9.11 4.95
N ILE A 104 -13.16 -8.17 4.67
CA ILE A 104 -12.93 -7.05 3.77
C ILE A 104 -12.93 -5.76 4.59
N LYS A 105 -11.82 -5.05 4.56
CA LYS A 105 -11.76 -3.71 5.15
C LYS A 105 -12.40 -2.71 4.20
N VAL A 106 -13.46 -2.06 4.65
CA VAL A 106 -14.07 -0.94 3.97
C VAL A 106 -13.36 0.33 4.42
N ILE A 107 -12.86 1.10 3.48
CA ILE A 107 -12.15 2.37 3.72
C ILE A 107 -12.92 3.47 2.99
N SER A 108 -13.32 4.51 3.72
CA SER A 108 -13.92 5.67 3.09
C SER A 108 -12.84 6.60 2.52
N TYR A 109 -13.16 7.30 1.43
CA TYR A 109 -12.30 8.33 0.88
C TYR A 109 -13.10 9.57 0.49
N GLU A 110 -12.43 10.71 0.53
CA GLU A 110 -12.97 11.98 0.02
C GLU A 110 -12.50 12.18 -1.43
N ILE A 111 -13.38 12.75 -2.27
CA ILE A 111 -13.10 12.95 -3.71
C ILE A 111 -11.85 13.81 -3.91
N ASP A 112 -11.64 14.82 -3.04
CA ASP A 112 -10.49 15.72 -3.08
C ASP A 112 -9.35 15.33 -2.14
N GLN A 113 -9.28 14.04 -1.78
CA GLN A 113 -8.26 13.51 -0.87
C GLN A 113 -6.85 13.84 -1.36
N LYS A 114 -6.09 14.57 -0.53
CA LYS A 114 -4.70 14.98 -0.85
C LYS A 114 -3.65 14.07 -0.23
N MET A 115 -3.98 13.43 0.88
CA MET A 115 -3.12 12.51 1.62
C MET A 115 -3.48 11.07 1.23
N ASN A 116 -2.52 10.16 1.24
CA ASN A 116 -2.74 8.75 0.90
C ASN A 116 -3.43 8.58 -0.46
N LYS A 117 -2.91 9.22 -1.50
CA LYS A 117 -3.51 9.22 -2.84
C LYS A 117 -3.69 7.81 -3.36
N ILE A 118 -4.94 7.45 -3.64
CA ILE A 118 -5.30 6.15 -4.19
C ILE A 118 -4.73 6.02 -5.60
N ARG A 119 -4.01 4.93 -5.87
CA ARG A 119 -3.51 4.60 -7.20
C ARG A 119 -4.48 3.65 -7.89
N VAL A 120 -5.30 4.18 -8.80
CA VAL A 120 -6.13 3.34 -9.68
C VAL A 120 -5.22 2.64 -10.70
N VAL A 121 -5.42 1.32 -10.84
CA VAL A 121 -4.66 0.46 -11.77
C VAL A 121 -5.46 0.21 -13.03
N GLU A 122 -6.73 -0.17 -12.85
CA GLU A 122 -7.68 -0.42 -13.94
C GLU A 122 -9.02 0.21 -13.63
N GLY A 123 -9.78 0.57 -14.65
CA GLY A 123 -11.09 1.18 -14.48
C GLY A 123 -11.01 2.67 -14.12
N ARG A 124 -11.87 3.11 -13.21
CA ARG A 124 -12.03 4.51 -12.83
C ARG A 124 -12.35 4.66 -11.33
N MET A 125 -12.24 5.88 -10.83
CA MET A 125 -12.74 6.23 -9.49
C MET A 125 -14.28 6.10 -9.43
N PRO A 126 -14.85 5.72 -8.26
CA PRO A 126 -16.29 5.70 -8.04
C PRO A 126 -16.92 7.08 -8.21
N GLU A 127 -17.96 7.17 -9.01
CA GLU A 127 -18.75 8.39 -9.24
C GLU A 127 -20.08 8.35 -8.50
N ARG A 128 -20.56 7.15 -8.17
CA ARG A 128 -21.84 6.92 -7.50
C ARG A 128 -21.64 6.30 -6.14
N GLU A 129 -22.59 6.55 -5.22
CA GLU A 129 -22.52 6.01 -3.85
C GLU A 129 -22.49 4.48 -3.78
N ASN A 130 -23.05 3.78 -4.76
CA ASN A 130 -23.05 2.31 -4.81
C ASN A 130 -21.89 1.71 -5.61
N GLU A 131 -20.86 2.50 -5.89
CA GLU A 131 -19.64 2.06 -6.58
C GLU A 131 -18.48 1.95 -5.60
N CYS A 132 -17.52 1.06 -5.90
CA CYS A 132 -16.30 0.90 -5.12
C CYS A 132 -15.09 0.61 -6.01
N LEU A 133 -13.92 0.88 -5.45
CA LEU A 133 -12.66 0.29 -5.92
C LEU A 133 -12.37 -0.95 -5.07
N ILE A 134 -11.80 -1.96 -5.70
CA ILE A 134 -11.27 -3.13 -5.01
C ILE A 134 -9.76 -3.15 -5.12
N GLU A 135 -9.10 -3.83 -4.20
CA GLU A 135 -7.65 -4.01 -4.22
C GLU A 135 -7.20 -4.61 -5.56
N ALA A 136 -6.24 -3.97 -6.20
CA ALA A 136 -5.58 -4.52 -7.38
C ALA A 136 -4.77 -5.77 -6.97
N SER A 137 -4.73 -6.72 -7.88
CA SER A 137 -4.08 -8.01 -7.64
C SER A 137 -2.67 -7.90 -7.09
N SER A 138 -2.44 -8.63 -6.01
CA SER A 138 -1.15 -9.21 -5.74
C SER A 138 -1.28 -10.74 -5.77
N ALA A 139 -0.18 -11.47 -5.90
CA ALA A 139 -0.18 -12.94 -5.89
C ALA A 139 -0.78 -13.55 -4.60
N THR A 140 -1.03 -12.75 -3.58
CA THR A 140 -1.59 -13.11 -2.28
C THR A 140 -3.04 -12.66 -2.08
N ASN A 141 -3.59 -11.85 -2.99
CA ASN A 141 -4.97 -11.42 -2.87
C ASN A 141 -5.91 -12.54 -3.36
N LYS A 142 -6.61 -13.18 -2.42
CA LYS A 142 -7.57 -14.26 -2.73
C LYS A 142 -8.79 -13.78 -3.51
N LEU A 143 -9.05 -12.46 -3.56
CA LEU A 143 -10.13 -11.86 -4.35
C LEU A 143 -9.77 -11.72 -5.83
N TYR A 144 -8.47 -11.74 -6.16
CA TYR A 144 -8.02 -11.64 -7.53
C TYR A 144 -8.44 -12.87 -8.34
N GLY A 145 -9.05 -12.62 -9.47
CA GLY A 145 -9.64 -13.66 -10.32
C GLY A 145 -11.06 -14.06 -9.93
N THR A 146 -11.55 -13.61 -8.75
CA THR A 146 -12.94 -13.86 -8.32
C THR A 146 -13.87 -12.72 -8.70
N PHE A 147 -13.37 -11.48 -8.70
CA PHE A 147 -14.12 -10.28 -9.08
C PHE A 147 -13.50 -9.58 -10.28
N HIS A 148 -14.37 -9.13 -11.17
CA HIS A 148 -14.03 -8.33 -12.34
C HIS A 148 -14.67 -6.93 -12.22
N ILE A 149 -14.14 -5.97 -12.96
CA ILE A 149 -14.80 -4.67 -13.10
C ILE A 149 -16.17 -4.88 -13.71
N GLY A 150 -17.19 -4.35 -13.03
CA GLY A 150 -18.61 -4.56 -13.39
C GLY A 150 -19.35 -5.48 -12.44
N ASP A 151 -18.67 -6.35 -11.71
CA ASP A 151 -19.26 -7.24 -10.71
C ASP A 151 -19.74 -6.48 -9.47
N THR A 152 -20.54 -7.15 -8.65
CA THR A 152 -21.07 -6.59 -7.41
C THR A 152 -20.56 -7.38 -6.21
N ILE A 153 -19.86 -6.68 -5.30
CA ILE A 153 -19.50 -7.23 -4.00
C ILE A 153 -20.62 -6.98 -2.99
N LYS A 154 -20.96 -7.99 -2.21
CA LYS A 154 -21.96 -7.93 -1.13
C LYS A 154 -21.24 -8.01 0.21
N LEU A 155 -21.44 -7.00 1.04
CA LEU A 155 -20.90 -6.92 2.39
C LEU A 155 -21.92 -7.43 3.41
N GLN A 156 -21.40 -8.05 4.46
CA GLN A 156 -22.16 -8.55 5.60
C GLN A 156 -21.51 -8.07 6.90
N SER A 157 -22.31 -7.91 7.94
CA SER A 157 -21.76 -7.61 9.25
C SER A 157 -21.00 -8.82 9.80
N GLY A 158 -19.89 -8.56 10.45
CA GLY A 158 -19.16 -9.55 11.24
C GLY A 158 -19.48 -9.47 12.74
N THR A 159 -20.40 -8.57 13.12
CA THR A 159 -20.84 -8.34 14.52
C THR A 159 -22.38 -8.40 14.60
N ASP A 160 -22.92 -8.26 15.80
CA ASP A 160 -24.37 -8.19 16.04
C ASP A 160 -25.01 -6.89 15.52
N GLU A 161 -24.21 -5.88 15.18
CA GLU A 161 -24.71 -4.63 14.60
C GLU A 161 -24.98 -4.79 13.09
N ALA A 162 -26.13 -4.31 12.64
CA ALA A 162 -26.45 -4.27 11.22
C ALA A 162 -25.54 -3.27 10.46
N LEU A 163 -25.04 -3.63 9.30
CA LEU A 163 -24.23 -2.72 8.45
C LEU A 163 -24.98 -1.44 8.06
N SER A 164 -26.30 -1.51 7.95
CA SER A 164 -27.17 -0.35 7.67
C SER A 164 -27.09 0.76 8.72
N ASN A 165 -26.54 0.48 9.92
CA ASN A 165 -26.28 1.49 10.94
C ASN A 165 -24.98 2.27 10.69
N SER A 166 -24.13 1.79 9.79
CA SER A 166 -22.83 2.38 9.50
C SER A 166 -22.66 2.80 8.05
N LEU A 167 -23.28 2.07 7.12
CA LEU A 167 -23.17 2.28 5.69
C LEU A 167 -24.56 2.41 5.05
N LYS A 168 -24.72 3.33 4.11
CA LYS A 168 -25.93 3.47 3.30
C LYS A 168 -26.19 2.26 2.41
N ASN A 169 -25.12 1.70 1.84
CA ASN A 169 -25.18 0.57 0.93
C ASN A 169 -24.42 -0.62 1.51
N THR A 170 -24.94 -1.83 1.24
CA THR A 170 -24.27 -3.10 1.57
C THR A 170 -23.83 -3.87 0.33
N LYS A 171 -24.15 -3.33 -0.85
CA LYS A 171 -23.76 -3.88 -2.15
C LYS A 171 -23.12 -2.79 -2.96
N TYR A 172 -21.94 -3.08 -3.51
CA TYR A 172 -21.17 -2.12 -4.29
C TYR A 172 -20.77 -2.71 -5.63
N LYS A 173 -20.96 -1.94 -6.70
CA LYS A 173 -20.47 -2.29 -8.03
C LYS A 173 -18.99 -1.93 -8.10
N ILE A 174 -18.18 -2.88 -8.52
CA ILE A 174 -16.75 -2.69 -8.73
C ILE A 174 -16.55 -1.92 -10.03
N VAL A 175 -15.96 -0.74 -9.96
CA VAL A 175 -15.70 0.13 -11.12
C VAL A 175 -14.23 0.30 -11.44
N GLY A 176 -13.35 -0.20 -10.60
CA GLY A 176 -11.92 -0.22 -10.83
C GLY A 176 -11.17 -0.97 -9.75
N THR A 177 -9.87 -1.14 -10.01
CA THR A 177 -8.93 -1.74 -9.07
C THR A 177 -7.88 -0.71 -8.66
N CYS A 178 -7.38 -0.82 -7.43
CA CYS A 178 -6.44 0.16 -6.90
C CYS A 178 -5.42 -0.44 -5.93
N TYR A 179 -4.32 0.30 -5.72
CA TYR A 179 -3.41 0.10 -4.60
C TYR A 179 -3.66 1.15 -3.52
N ASN A 180 -3.60 0.69 -2.26
CA ASN A 180 -3.55 1.56 -1.09
C ASN A 180 -2.08 1.84 -0.75
N PRO A 181 -1.63 3.10 -0.74
CA PRO A 181 -0.23 3.43 -0.47
C PRO A 181 0.25 3.06 0.92
N ASN A 182 -0.65 2.83 1.87
CA ASN A 182 -0.32 2.41 3.23
C ASN A 182 0.02 0.92 3.35
N TYR A 183 -0.39 0.10 2.37
CA TYR A 183 -0.10 -1.33 2.37
C TYR A 183 1.17 -1.63 1.57
N LEU A 184 2.33 -1.46 2.23
CA LEU A 184 3.64 -1.78 1.66
C LEU A 184 4.00 -3.27 1.80
N SER A 185 3.27 -4.01 2.65
CA SER A 185 3.42 -5.45 2.84
C SER A 185 2.16 -6.20 2.40
N TYR A 186 2.27 -7.52 2.34
CA TYR A 186 1.14 -8.39 2.05
C TYR A 186 0.12 -8.45 3.20
N GLU A 187 0.57 -8.22 4.44
CA GLU A 187 -0.29 -8.21 5.61
C GLU A 187 -1.04 -6.87 5.69
N LYS A 188 -2.37 -6.97 5.80
CA LYS A 188 -3.28 -5.82 5.86
C LYS A 188 -3.78 -5.53 7.27
N GLY A 189 -3.25 -6.26 8.25
CA GLY A 189 -3.59 -6.14 9.65
C GLY A 189 -4.50 -7.25 10.16
N SER A 190 -4.74 -7.21 11.47
CA SER A 190 -5.64 -8.10 12.17
C SER A 190 -7.06 -7.54 12.20
N SER A 191 -8.02 -8.42 12.39
CA SER A 191 -9.45 -8.12 12.55
C SER A 191 -10.03 -8.86 13.74
N ASN A 192 -11.07 -8.31 14.33
CA ASN A 192 -11.82 -8.99 15.42
C ASN A 192 -12.96 -9.86 14.88
N ILE A 193 -13.13 -9.93 13.55
CA ILE A 193 -14.20 -10.69 12.93
C ILE A 193 -13.65 -11.75 11.96
N GLY A 194 -14.47 -12.72 11.62
CA GLY A 194 -14.16 -13.76 10.63
C GLY A 194 -12.91 -14.55 10.96
N SER A 195 -11.96 -14.62 10.04
CA SER A 195 -10.68 -15.35 10.19
C SER A 195 -9.65 -14.68 11.12
N GLY A 196 -9.94 -13.49 11.65
CA GLY A 196 -9.02 -12.73 12.48
C GLY A 196 -7.96 -11.94 11.69
N THR A 197 -7.97 -12.01 10.36
CA THR A 197 -7.04 -11.28 9.48
C THR A 197 -7.80 -10.60 8.36
N VAL A 198 -7.39 -9.38 8.02
CA VAL A 198 -7.93 -8.67 6.86
C VAL A 198 -7.41 -9.32 5.57
N ASN A 199 -8.32 -9.81 4.74
CA ASN A 199 -7.97 -10.51 3.51
C ASN A 199 -7.79 -9.54 2.34
N SER A 200 -8.62 -8.48 2.26
CA SER A 200 -8.57 -7.46 1.21
C SER A 200 -9.25 -6.18 1.68
N PHE A 201 -9.23 -5.15 0.84
CA PHE A 201 -9.91 -3.89 1.13
C PHE A 201 -10.71 -3.41 -0.09
N ILE A 202 -11.70 -2.56 0.20
CA ILE A 202 -12.40 -1.76 -0.81
C ILE A 202 -12.41 -0.29 -0.40
N TYR A 203 -12.42 0.59 -1.38
CA TYR A 203 -12.65 2.01 -1.18
C TYR A 203 -14.07 2.39 -1.60
N ILE A 204 -14.76 3.11 -0.72
CA ILE A 204 -16.09 3.68 -0.97
C ILE A 204 -16.06 5.20 -0.75
N GLN A 205 -16.96 5.93 -1.38
CA GLN A 205 -17.09 7.36 -1.12
C GLN A 205 -17.53 7.62 0.32
N ASN A 206 -16.99 8.64 0.97
CA ASN A 206 -17.31 9.01 2.33
C ASN A 206 -18.81 9.36 2.53
N SER A 207 -19.50 9.79 1.48
CA SER A 207 -20.95 10.00 1.48
C SER A 207 -21.78 8.75 1.81
N ASN A 208 -21.18 7.55 1.73
CA ASN A 208 -21.81 6.29 2.15
C ASN A 208 -21.79 6.04 3.66
N VAL A 209 -20.93 6.74 4.39
CA VAL A 209 -20.77 6.55 5.83
C VAL A 209 -21.87 7.31 6.56
N LEU A 210 -22.62 6.60 7.44
CA LEU A 210 -23.69 7.17 8.25
C LEU A 210 -23.23 7.60 9.64
N LYS A 211 -22.00 7.29 10.03
CA LYS A 211 -21.46 7.63 11.34
C LYS A 211 -20.96 9.07 11.39
N ASP A 212 -21.18 9.75 12.50
CA ASP A 212 -20.76 11.15 12.75
C ASP A 212 -19.34 11.22 13.35
N TYR A 213 -18.64 10.12 13.43
CA TYR A 213 -17.28 10.02 13.95
C TYR A 213 -16.34 9.35 12.93
N TYR A 214 -15.05 9.56 13.12
CA TYR A 214 -13.99 8.94 12.34
C TYR A 214 -13.35 7.81 13.15
N THR A 215 -12.91 6.74 12.48
CA THR A 215 -12.21 5.63 13.13
C THR A 215 -10.70 5.85 13.16
N GLU A 216 -10.22 6.65 12.21
CA GLU A 216 -8.81 6.97 12.06
C GLU A 216 -8.60 8.41 11.59
N VAL A 217 -7.46 8.96 11.94
CA VAL A 217 -7.00 10.29 11.51
C VAL A 217 -5.56 10.19 11.07
N ASP A 218 -5.33 10.51 9.82
CA ASP A 218 -4.01 10.58 9.22
C ASP A 218 -3.41 11.97 9.37
N VAL A 219 -2.13 12.05 9.68
CA VAL A 219 -1.44 13.31 9.96
C VAL A 219 -0.14 13.36 9.16
N CYS A 220 0.09 14.48 8.46
CA CYS A 220 1.41 14.84 7.95
C CYS A 220 2.04 15.91 8.85
N VAL A 221 3.32 15.76 9.13
CA VAL A 221 4.13 16.70 9.90
C VAL A 221 4.99 17.60 8.99
N LYS A 222 5.58 18.65 9.55
CA LYS A 222 6.43 19.62 8.83
C LYS A 222 7.88 19.15 8.79
#